data_c85f4f666ceee41084a164a468fdf56c
#
_entry.id   c85f4f666ceee41084a164a468fdf56c
#
_cell.length_a   1.000
_cell.length_b   1.000
_cell.length_c   1.000
_cell.angle_alpha   90.00
_cell.angle_beta   90.00
_cell.angle_gamma   90.00
#
_symmetry.space_group_name_H-M   'P 1'
#
loop_
_entity.id
_entity.type
_entity.pdbx_description
1 polymer ?
#
loop_
_entity_poly.entity_id
_entity_poly.type
_entity_poly.pdbx_seq_one_letter_code
_entity_poly.pdbx_strand_id
1 'polypeptide(L)'
;MKKILAICIMAMFGLSAFSQSATKVDNLKQQQQVLNLTAKLNKLEIKYAKEQANYAELSAKASTVNASANVVTTNFNTSDASSTVKDAKEVAKKLKETKAINKKLAKSQKKLTKMQAKIAKLKAKLETLDKKVEIVEQ
;
A
#
# COMPACT_ATOMS: atom_id res chain seq x y z
N MET A 1 11.52 1.37 -15.62
CA MET A 1 11.03 0.05 -16.01
C MET A 1 9.54 -0.06 -15.74
N LYS A 2 8.77 0.05 -16.79
CA LYS A 2 7.31 -0.04 -16.75
C LYS A 2 6.94 -1.52 -16.86
N LYS A 3 6.69 -2.18 -15.76
CA LYS A 3 5.93 -3.43 -15.71
C LYS A 3 4.94 -3.32 -14.57
N ILE A 4 3.95 -2.50 -14.78
CA ILE A 4 2.74 -2.55 -13.99
C ILE A 4 1.91 -3.64 -14.60
N LEU A 5 1.89 -4.70 -13.91
CA LEU A 5 0.82 -5.63 -13.73
C LEU A 5 -0.48 -5.18 -14.40
N ALA A 6 -0.68 -5.66 -15.61
CA ALA A 6 -2.01 -5.94 -16.09
C ALA A 6 -2.54 -7.09 -15.23
N ILE A 7 -3.19 -6.78 -14.12
CA ILE A 7 -4.08 -7.72 -13.47
C ILE A 7 -5.25 -7.83 -14.43
N CYS A 8 -5.16 -8.83 -15.29
CA CYS A 8 -6.28 -9.26 -16.09
C CYS A 8 -7.39 -9.66 -15.15
N ILE A 9 -8.35 -8.77 -14.99
CA ILE A 9 -9.65 -9.13 -14.49
C ILE A 9 -10.28 -9.97 -15.61
N MET A 10 -10.02 -11.24 -15.60
CA MET A 10 -10.84 -12.18 -16.32
C MET A 10 -12.11 -12.38 -15.52
N ALA A 11 -13.02 -11.45 -15.67
CA ALA A 11 -14.43 -11.72 -15.40
C ALA A 11 -14.92 -12.68 -16.47
N MET A 12 -14.64 -13.94 -16.30
CA MET A 12 -15.30 -15.00 -17.05
C MET A 12 -16.69 -15.17 -16.47
N PHE A 13 -17.62 -14.33 -16.93
CA PHE A 13 -19.03 -14.61 -16.78
C PHE A 13 -19.46 -15.59 -17.86
N GLY A 14 -19.27 -16.86 -17.60
CA GLY A 14 -19.97 -17.91 -18.31
C GLY A 14 -21.43 -17.94 -17.82
N LEU A 15 -22.30 -17.31 -18.56
CA LEU A 15 -23.75 -17.48 -18.43
C LEU A 15 -24.11 -18.87 -18.88
N SER A 16 -24.35 -19.78 -17.95
CA SER A 16 -25.17 -20.95 -18.22
C SER A 16 -26.38 -20.94 -17.31
N ALA A 17 -27.50 -20.72 -17.96
CA ALA A 17 -28.81 -20.72 -17.37
C ALA A 17 -29.31 -22.13 -17.08
N PHE A 18 -30.22 -22.21 -16.12
CA PHE A 18 -31.21 -23.25 -15.80
C PHE A 18 -30.87 -24.21 -14.67
N SER A 19 -31.46 -24.05 -13.52
CA SER A 19 -32.70 -24.62 -12.99
C SER A 19 -32.76 -24.58 -11.45
N GLN A 20 -33.98 -24.40 -10.97
CA GLN A 20 -34.55 -24.46 -9.61
C GLN A 20 -34.44 -23.20 -8.74
N SER A 21 -35.62 -22.68 -8.35
CA SER A 21 -35.81 -21.32 -7.82
C SER A 21 -35.16 -21.00 -6.46
N ALA A 22 -34.95 -21.94 -5.56
CA ALA A 22 -34.34 -21.69 -4.25
C ALA A 22 -32.80 -21.63 -4.33
N THR A 23 -32.17 -22.54 -5.06
CA THR A 23 -30.72 -22.53 -5.38
C THR A 23 -30.32 -21.33 -6.21
N LYS A 24 -31.20 -20.84 -7.07
CA LYS A 24 -30.97 -19.66 -7.92
C LYS A 24 -30.87 -18.38 -7.12
N VAL A 25 -31.69 -18.20 -6.08
CA VAL A 25 -31.65 -17.02 -5.20
C VAL A 25 -30.39 -17.01 -4.34
N ASP A 26 -29.96 -18.15 -3.85
CA ASP A 26 -28.73 -18.26 -3.05
C ASP A 26 -27.49 -18.05 -3.91
N ASN A 27 -27.46 -18.55 -5.14
CA ASN A 27 -26.40 -18.26 -6.11
C ASN A 27 -26.32 -16.78 -6.48
N LEU A 28 -27.45 -16.12 -6.68
CA LEU A 28 -27.47 -14.67 -6.96
C LEU A 28 -26.95 -13.86 -5.77
N LYS A 29 -27.30 -14.23 -4.54
CA LYS A 29 -26.75 -13.59 -3.34
C LYS A 29 -25.25 -13.80 -3.21
N GLN A 30 -24.75 -14.99 -3.49
CA GLN A 30 -23.32 -15.28 -3.47
C GLN A 30 -22.56 -14.50 -4.56
N GLN A 31 -23.09 -14.46 -5.78
CA GLN A 31 -22.53 -13.67 -6.87
C GLN A 31 -22.48 -12.16 -6.51
N GLN A 32 -23.55 -11.66 -5.89
CA GLN A 32 -23.56 -10.27 -5.42
C GLN A 32 -22.51 -10.02 -4.34
N GLN A 33 -22.30 -10.99 -3.44
CA GLN A 33 -21.23 -10.90 -2.42
C GLN A 33 -19.84 -10.90 -3.07
N VAL A 34 -19.60 -11.76 -4.06
CA VAL A 34 -18.34 -11.80 -4.82
C VAL A 34 -18.09 -10.47 -5.50
N LEU A 35 -19.10 -9.92 -6.19
CA LEU A 35 -18.96 -8.59 -6.83
C LEU A 35 -18.63 -7.48 -5.83
N ASN A 36 -19.31 -7.46 -4.69
CA ASN A 36 -19.06 -6.47 -3.65
C ASN A 36 -17.67 -6.59 -3.03
N LEU A 37 -17.21 -7.82 -2.79
CA LEU A 37 -15.88 -8.06 -2.25
C LEU A 37 -14.79 -7.74 -3.27
N THR A 38 -15.01 -8.08 -4.55
CA THR A 38 -14.10 -7.74 -5.64
C THR A 38 -13.96 -6.23 -5.79
N ALA A 39 -15.08 -5.50 -5.75
CA ALA A 39 -15.05 -4.04 -5.80
C ALA A 39 -14.30 -3.42 -4.61
N LYS A 40 -14.47 -3.99 -3.40
CA LYS A 40 -13.71 -3.57 -2.21
C LYS A 40 -12.22 -3.88 -2.35
N LEU A 41 -11.89 -5.05 -2.87
CA LEU A 41 -10.52 -5.47 -3.12
C LEU A 41 -9.83 -4.52 -4.12
N ASN A 42 -10.46 -4.26 -5.26
CA ASN A 42 -9.92 -3.35 -6.28
C ASN A 42 -9.67 -1.94 -5.72
N LYS A 43 -10.64 -1.39 -4.97
CA LYS A 43 -10.45 -0.10 -4.31
C LYS A 43 -9.28 -0.08 -3.34
N LEU A 44 -9.08 -1.17 -2.63
CA LEU A 44 -8.00 -1.28 -1.65
C LEU A 44 -6.64 -1.49 -2.34
N GLU A 45 -6.59 -2.24 -3.42
CA GLU A 45 -5.37 -2.43 -4.23
C GLU A 45 -4.93 -1.13 -4.89
N ILE A 46 -5.86 -0.32 -5.39
CA ILE A 46 -5.56 1.01 -5.92
C ILE A 46 -4.98 1.92 -4.82
N LYS A 47 -5.56 1.90 -3.61
CA LYS A 47 -5.04 2.66 -2.47
C LYS A 47 -3.65 2.17 -2.05
N TYR A 48 -3.44 0.87 -2.07
CA TYR A 48 -2.15 0.26 -1.77
C TYR A 48 -1.07 0.69 -2.78
N ALA A 49 -1.37 0.64 -4.07
CA ALA A 49 -0.45 1.09 -5.12
C ALA A 49 -0.09 2.58 -4.98
N LYS A 50 -1.06 3.43 -4.66
CA LYS A 50 -0.81 4.86 -4.38
C LYS A 50 0.08 5.06 -3.16
N GLU A 51 -0.14 4.32 -2.09
CA GLU A 51 0.70 4.41 -0.89
C GLU A 51 2.09 3.84 -1.13
N GLN A 52 2.24 2.80 -1.98
CA GLN A 52 3.57 2.32 -2.41
C GLN A 52 4.36 3.40 -3.16
N ALA A 53 3.72 4.13 -4.06
CA ALA A 53 4.35 5.24 -4.77
C ALA A 53 4.76 6.36 -3.78
N ASN A 54 3.90 6.71 -2.85
CA ASN A 54 4.19 7.66 -1.79
C ASN A 54 5.35 7.19 -0.89
N TYR A 55 5.38 5.92 -0.53
CA TYR A 55 6.48 5.35 0.25
C TYR A 55 7.81 5.41 -0.50
N ALA A 56 7.82 5.09 -1.79
CA ALA A 56 9.01 5.18 -2.63
C ALA A 56 9.55 6.62 -2.72
N GLU A 57 8.66 7.60 -2.89
CA GLU A 57 9.02 9.02 -2.89
C GLU A 57 9.58 9.46 -1.53
N LEU A 58 8.94 9.09 -0.44
CA LEU A 58 9.41 9.37 0.92
C LEU A 58 10.76 8.71 1.21
N SER A 59 10.98 7.49 0.72
CA SER A 59 12.24 6.76 0.86
C SER A 59 13.37 7.46 0.12
N ALA A 60 13.14 7.92 -1.10
CA ALA A 60 14.12 8.70 -1.86
C ALA A 60 14.45 10.01 -1.14
N LYS A 61 13.44 10.75 -0.66
CA LYS A 61 13.64 11.96 0.13
C LYS A 61 14.40 11.69 1.43
N ALA A 62 14.10 10.59 2.13
CA ALA A 62 14.80 10.20 3.35
C ALA A 62 16.29 9.93 3.08
N SER A 63 16.61 9.24 1.99
CA SER A 63 18.00 9.00 1.57
C SER A 63 18.76 10.30 1.34
N THR A 64 18.17 11.24 0.59
CA THR A 64 18.77 12.55 0.31
C THR A 64 18.96 13.37 1.57
N VAL A 65 17.97 13.43 2.45
CA VAL A 65 18.02 14.21 3.70
C VAL A 65 19.03 13.61 4.67
N ASN A 66 19.07 12.27 4.78
CA ASN A 66 20.06 11.58 5.63
C ASN A 66 21.49 11.81 5.14
N ALA A 67 21.74 11.75 3.83
CA ALA A 67 23.04 12.04 3.24
C ALA A 67 23.45 13.49 3.51
N SER A 68 22.53 14.44 3.32
CA SER A 68 22.76 15.86 3.63
C SER A 68 23.05 16.10 5.13
N ALA A 69 22.34 15.43 6.02
CA ALA A 69 22.58 15.54 7.46
C ALA A 69 23.96 14.99 7.85
N ASN A 70 24.39 13.88 7.24
CA ASN A 70 25.72 13.32 7.46
C ASN A 70 26.82 14.29 7.04
N VAL A 71 26.71 14.90 5.85
CA VAL A 71 27.70 15.87 5.36
C VAL A 71 27.84 17.07 6.32
N VAL A 72 26.71 17.62 6.76
CA VAL A 72 26.74 18.77 7.70
C VAL A 72 27.31 18.37 9.05
N THR A 73 27.04 17.16 9.52
CA THR A 73 27.57 16.67 10.79
C THR A 73 29.08 16.41 10.74
N THR A 74 29.58 15.89 9.61
CA THR A 74 31.03 15.62 9.43
C THR A 74 31.85 16.89 9.19
N ASN A 75 31.25 17.92 8.62
CA ASN A 75 31.89 19.20 8.33
C ASN A 75 31.72 20.23 9.46
N PHE A 76 31.21 19.81 10.61
CA PHE A 76 31.04 20.68 11.77
C PHE A 76 32.40 21.21 12.25
N ASN A 77 32.59 22.51 12.21
CA ASN A 77 33.83 23.17 12.56
C ASN A 77 33.69 23.98 13.86
N THR A 78 34.61 23.79 14.77
CA THR A 78 34.67 24.48 16.07
C THR A 78 35.73 25.53 16.19
N SER A 79 36.39 25.89 15.07
CA SER A 79 37.55 26.82 15.08
C SER A 79 37.17 28.27 15.35
N ASP A 80 35.92 28.68 15.15
CA ASP A 80 35.42 30.04 15.37
C ASP A 80 34.01 30.01 15.99
N ALA A 81 33.78 30.81 17.01
CA ALA A 81 32.50 30.84 17.74
C ALA A 81 31.28 31.21 16.87
N SER A 82 31.49 32.11 15.88
CA SER A 82 30.41 32.52 14.97
C SER A 82 30.03 31.41 13.97
N SER A 83 31.03 30.76 13.37
CA SER A 83 30.80 29.60 12.48
C SER A 83 30.25 28.41 13.23
N THR A 84 30.73 28.13 14.44
CA THR A 84 30.17 27.05 15.31
C THR A 84 28.68 27.20 15.57
N VAL A 85 28.21 28.45 15.83
CA VAL A 85 26.78 28.70 16.06
C VAL A 85 25.95 28.50 14.78
N LYS A 86 26.47 28.91 13.62
CA LYS A 86 25.80 28.71 12.34
C LYS A 86 25.70 27.21 12.00
N ASP A 87 26.80 26.50 12.13
CA ASP A 87 26.90 25.08 11.86
C ASP A 87 25.99 24.28 12.81
N ALA A 88 25.95 24.62 14.09
CA ALA A 88 25.03 24.00 15.06
C ALA A 88 23.56 24.20 14.69
N LYS A 89 23.18 25.39 14.23
CA LYS A 89 21.81 25.65 13.76
C LYS A 89 21.48 24.85 12.50
N GLU A 90 22.42 24.74 11.58
CA GLU A 90 22.24 23.94 10.37
C GLU A 90 22.12 22.46 10.66
N VAL A 91 22.99 21.90 11.50
CA VAL A 91 22.90 20.52 11.99
C VAL A 91 21.55 20.26 12.65
N ALA A 92 21.12 21.13 13.57
CA ALA A 92 19.84 20.99 14.25
C ALA A 92 18.65 21.00 13.27
N LYS A 93 18.68 21.88 12.25
CA LYS A 93 17.68 21.93 11.20
C LYS A 93 17.64 20.63 10.39
N LYS A 94 18.79 20.16 9.95
CA LYS A 94 18.90 18.90 9.17
C LYS A 94 18.45 17.69 9.96
N LEU A 95 18.82 17.58 11.23
CA LEU A 95 18.34 16.51 12.11
C LEU A 95 16.82 16.55 12.31
N LYS A 96 16.22 17.74 12.42
CA LYS A 96 14.78 17.90 12.51
C LYS A 96 14.07 17.46 11.22
N GLU A 97 14.61 17.83 10.06
CA GLU A 97 14.10 17.39 8.76
C GLU A 97 14.20 15.87 8.61
N THR A 98 15.33 15.28 8.96
CA THR A 98 15.57 13.82 8.98
C THR A 98 14.56 13.10 9.88
N LYS A 99 14.34 13.57 11.09
CA LYS A 99 13.36 13.01 12.01
C LYS A 99 11.94 13.08 11.46
N ALA A 100 11.57 14.21 10.84
CA ALA A 100 10.24 14.41 10.26
C ALA A 100 9.98 13.47 9.07
N ILE A 101 10.94 13.31 8.16
CA ILE A 101 10.81 12.45 6.99
C ILE A 101 10.78 10.96 7.40
N ASN A 102 11.64 10.55 8.32
CA ASN A 102 11.64 9.18 8.83
C ASN A 102 10.35 8.82 9.57
N LYS A 103 9.75 9.78 10.29
CA LYS A 103 8.42 9.59 10.89
C LYS A 103 7.32 9.41 9.85
N LYS A 104 7.35 10.15 8.74
CA LYS A 104 6.41 9.98 7.62
C LYS A 104 6.60 8.62 6.94
N LEU A 105 7.84 8.21 6.72
CA LEU A 105 8.19 6.93 6.14
C LEU A 105 7.66 5.76 7.00
N ALA A 106 7.88 5.81 8.30
CA ALA A 106 7.36 4.81 9.24
C ALA A 106 5.82 4.74 9.25
N LYS A 107 5.14 5.89 9.16
CA LYS A 107 3.67 5.94 9.05
C LYS A 107 3.18 5.31 7.73
N SER A 108 3.83 5.61 6.62
CA SER A 108 3.51 5.02 5.31
C SER A 108 3.71 3.51 5.32
N GLN A 109 4.81 3.02 5.89
CA GLN A 109 5.07 1.59 6.06
C GLN A 109 3.96 0.90 6.87
N LYS A 110 3.53 1.49 7.98
CA LYS A 110 2.41 0.95 8.78
C LYS A 110 1.10 0.88 8.00
N LYS A 111 0.83 1.89 7.15
CA LYS A 111 -0.36 1.88 6.29
C LYS A 111 -0.29 0.75 5.27
N LEU A 112 0.86 0.58 4.61
CA LEU A 112 1.09 -0.50 3.64
C LEU A 112 0.86 -1.87 4.28
N THR A 113 1.44 -2.13 5.45
CA THR A 113 1.26 -3.39 6.18
C THR A 113 -0.21 -3.65 6.52
N LYS A 114 -0.94 -2.63 6.98
CA LYS A 114 -2.37 -2.75 7.28
C LYS A 114 -3.21 -3.02 6.04
N MET A 115 -2.92 -2.35 4.93
CA MET A 115 -3.63 -2.56 3.66
C MET A 115 -3.34 -3.95 3.10
N GLN A 116 -2.10 -4.41 3.14
CA GLN A 116 -1.70 -5.74 2.72
C GLN A 116 -2.44 -6.84 3.50
N ALA A 117 -2.55 -6.70 4.82
CA ALA A 117 -3.31 -7.63 5.65
C ALA A 117 -4.81 -7.64 5.29
N LYS A 118 -5.40 -6.49 4.99
CA LYS A 118 -6.80 -6.40 4.53
C LYS A 118 -7.00 -7.02 3.15
N ILE A 119 -6.08 -6.80 2.22
CA ILE A 119 -6.09 -7.41 0.89
C ILE A 119 -6.03 -8.92 1.00
N ALA A 120 -5.12 -9.46 1.82
CA ALA A 120 -5.01 -10.89 2.06
C ALA A 120 -6.32 -11.49 2.62
N LYS A 121 -6.96 -10.83 3.58
CA LYS A 121 -8.25 -11.25 4.13
C LYS A 121 -9.38 -11.24 3.10
N LEU A 122 -9.42 -10.23 2.22
CA LEU A 122 -10.43 -10.16 1.16
C LEU A 122 -10.22 -11.25 0.11
N LYS A 123 -8.98 -11.51 -0.29
CA LYS A 123 -8.63 -12.59 -1.22
C LYS A 123 -9.01 -13.96 -0.66
N ALA A 124 -8.72 -14.23 0.61
CA ALA A 124 -9.10 -15.47 1.27
C ALA A 124 -10.63 -15.66 1.33
N LYS A 125 -11.38 -14.58 1.57
CA LYS A 125 -12.87 -14.65 1.55
C LYS A 125 -13.40 -14.93 0.16
N LEU A 126 -12.83 -14.30 -0.88
CA LEU A 126 -13.21 -14.56 -2.27
C LEU A 126 -12.95 -16.01 -2.65
N GLU A 127 -11.77 -16.54 -2.35
CA GLU A 127 -11.43 -17.94 -2.60
C GLU A 127 -12.40 -18.92 -1.92
N THR A 128 -12.82 -18.62 -0.68
CA THR A 128 -13.79 -19.43 0.04
C THR A 128 -15.17 -19.39 -0.62
N LEU A 129 -15.57 -18.26 -1.19
CA LEU A 129 -16.85 -18.12 -1.90
C LEU A 129 -16.83 -18.84 -3.24
N ASP A 130 -15.74 -18.73 -3.99
CA ASP A 130 -15.58 -19.42 -5.28
C ASP A 130 -15.67 -20.95 -5.11
N LYS A 131 -15.01 -21.52 -4.10
CA LYS A 131 -15.11 -22.95 -3.79
C LYS A 131 -16.52 -23.38 -3.44
N LYS A 132 -17.34 -22.53 -2.81
CA LYS A 132 -18.73 -22.83 -2.51
C LYS A 132 -19.61 -22.83 -3.75
N VAL A 133 -19.32 -21.96 -4.71
CA VAL A 133 -20.04 -21.89 -5.99
C VAL A 133 -19.76 -23.16 -6.82
N GLU A 134 -18.52 -23.62 -6.89
CA GLU A 134 -18.15 -24.85 -7.62
C GLU A 134 -18.82 -26.12 -7.07
N ILE A 135 -19.04 -26.22 -5.76
CA ILE A 135 -19.69 -27.39 -5.13
C ILE A 135 -21.19 -27.47 -5.48
N VAL A 136 -21.82 -26.35 -5.79
CA VAL A 136 -23.27 -26.29 -6.11
C VAL A 136 -23.54 -26.61 -7.59
N GLU A 137 -22.53 -26.58 -8.45
CA GLU A 137 -22.66 -26.90 -9.88
C GLU A 137 -22.46 -28.41 -10.20
N GLN A 138 -22.14 -29.23 -9.22
CA GLN A 138 -22.09 -30.70 -9.34
C GLN A 138 -23.38 -31.35 -8.82
#